data_45e338d6d2789d9f879c92ba7228bb8e
#
_entry.id   45e338d6d2789d9f879c92ba7228bb8e
#
_cell.length_a   1.000
_cell.length_b   1.000
_cell.length_c   1.000
_cell.angle_alpha   90.00
_cell.angle_beta   90.00
_cell.angle_gamma   90.00
#
_symmetry.space_group_name_H-M   'P 1'
#
loop_
_entity.id
_entity.type
_entity.pdbx_description
1 polymer ?
#
loop_
_entity_poly.entity_id
_entity_poly.type
_entity_poly.pdbx_seq_one_letter_code
_entity_poly.pdbx_strand_id
1 'polypeptide(L)'
;MAVLLLVLLVAIPVVELAAFVFVADHIGAFTAAALLILCSVAGIALVKREGLGAWQRAQARLQAGEMPAADLLNGLLILVAGVLMAVPGFVTDALGLLLLIPPIRALVA
;
A
#
# COMPACT_ATOMS: atom_id res chain seq x y z
N MET A 1 4.49 22.95 3.02
CA MET A 1 3.62 21.85 2.58
C MET A 1 3.57 21.68 1.06
N ALA A 2 3.25 22.77 0.32
CA ALA A 2 3.17 22.70 -1.15
C ALA A 2 4.50 22.27 -1.80
N VAL A 3 5.62 22.82 -1.32
CA VAL A 3 6.95 22.48 -1.84
C VAL A 3 7.28 21.03 -1.56
N LEU A 4 6.96 20.55 -0.36
CA LEU A 4 7.18 19.13 0.01
C LEU A 4 6.35 18.20 -0.88
N LEU A 5 5.08 18.54 -1.13
CA LEU A 5 4.21 17.75 -2.00
C LEU A 5 4.73 17.72 -3.43
N LEU A 6 5.21 18.85 -3.95
CA LEU A 6 5.81 18.93 -5.28
C LEU A 6 7.07 18.08 -5.39
N VAL A 7 7.95 18.15 -4.39
CA VAL A 7 9.18 17.33 -4.35
C VAL A 7 8.84 15.86 -4.34
N LEU A 8 7.89 15.45 -3.52
CA LEU A 8 7.45 14.05 -3.45
C LEU A 8 6.81 13.60 -4.78
N LEU A 9 5.98 14.47 -5.37
CA LEU A 9 5.30 14.15 -6.62
C LEU A 9 6.28 13.91 -7.78
N VAL A 10 7.42 14.62 -7.78
CA VAL A 10 8.47 14.44 -8.78
C VAL A 10 9.41 13.30 -8.39
N ALA A 11 9.77 13.21 -7.10
CA ALA A 11 10.73 12.22 -6.60
C ALA A 11 10.20 10.79 -6.70
N ILE A 12 8.92 10.57 -6.39
CA ILE A 12 8.34 9.21 -6.39
C ILE A 12 8.42 8.56 -7.78
N PRO A 13 7.96 9.19 -8.88
CA PRO A 13 8.11 8.61 -10.21
C PRO A 13 9.56 8.36 -10.62
N VAL A 14 10.47 9.27 -10.25
CA VAL A 14 11.90 9.13 -10.56
C VAL A 14 12.49 7.93 -9.84
N VAL A 15 12.21 7.79 -8.54
CA VAL A 15 12.67 6.64 -7.74
C VAL A 15 12.08 5.33 -8.28
N GLU A 16 10.79 5.33 -8.64
CA GLU A 16 10.13 4.15 -9.19
C GLU A 16 10.76 3.73 -10.52
N LEU A 17 11.03 4.68 -11.40
CA LEU A 17 11.66 4.40 -12.68
C LEU A 17 13.08 3.86 -12.47
N ALA A 18 13.84 4.46 -11.56
CA ALA A 18 15.19 3.99 -11.23
C ALA A 18 15.15 2.57 -10.65
N ALA A 19 14.21 2.28 -9.77
CA ALA A 19 14.03 0.95 -9.21
C ALA A 19 13.67 -0.08 -10.29
N PHE A 20 12.79 0.29 -11.21
CA PHE A 20 12.42 -0.58 -12.32
C PHE A 20 13.61 -0.90 -13.22
N VAL A 21 14.39 0.12 -13.58
CA VAL A 21 15.60 -0.05 -14.42
C VAL A 21 16.61 -0.94 -13.69
N PHE A 22 16.82 -0.72 -12.40
CA PHE A 22 17.74 -1.52 -11.59
C PHE A 22 17.32 -3.00 -11.60
N VAL A 23 16.06 -3.29 -11.37
CA VAL A 23 15.55 -4.67 -11.37
C VAL A 23 15.61 -5.26 -12.78
N ALA A 24 15.25 -4.48 -13.79
CA ALA A 24 15.26 -4.92 -15.18
C ALA A 24 16.67 -5.28 -15.65
N ASP A 25 17.70 -4.58 -15.17
CA ASP A 25 19.10 -4.88 -15.49
C ASP A 25 19.55 -6.22 -14.92
N HIS A 26 18.93 -6.67 -13.83
CA HIS A 26 19.29 -7.94 -13.16
C HIS A 26 18.51 -9.14 -13.68
N ILE A 27 17.21 -8.96 -13.97
CA ILE A 27 16.31 -10.07 -14.30
C ILE A 27 15.63 -9.91 -15.67
N GLY A 28 15.90 -8.81 -16.38
CA GLY A 28 15.27 -8.50 -17.65
C GLY A 28 14.02 -7.67 -17.52
N ALA A 29 13.75 -6.81 -18.49
CA ALA A 29 12.62 -5.88 -18.47
C ALA A 29 11.29 -6.61 -18.47
N PHE A 30 11.15 -7.69 -19.22
CA PHE A 30 9.93 -8.48 -19.29
C PHE A 30 9.61 -9.13 -17.94
N THR A 31 10.61 -9.74 -17.30
CA THR A 31 10.46 -10.38 -15.98
C THR A 31 10.13 -9.33 -14.92
N ALA A 32 10.80 -8.17 -14.96
CA ALA A 32 10.53 -7.08 -14.04
C ALA A 32 9.10 -6.57 -14.17
N ALA A 33 8.61 -6.38 -15.39
CA ALA A 33 7.22 -5.97 -15.62
C ALA A 33 6.23 -7.02 -15.13
N ALA A 34 6.51 -8.31 -15.38
CA ALA A 34 5.66 -9.40 -14.90
C ALA A 34 5.57 -9.44 -13.38
N LEU A 35 6.71 -9.29 -12.69
CA LEU A 35 6.75 -9.22 -11.22
C LEU A 35 5.96 -8.03 -10.70
N LEU A 36 6.09 -6.87 -11.34
CA LEU A 36 5.37 -5.67 -10.95
C LEU A 36 3.86 -5.89 -11.03
N ILE A 37 3.39 -6.48 -12.12
CA ILE A 37 1.97 -6.79 -12.32
C ILE A 37 1.50 -7.81 -11.27
N LEU A 38 2.27 -8.88 -11.03
CA LEU A 38 1.93 -9.88 -10.03
C LEU A 38 1.84 -9.27 -8.62
N CYS A 39 2.80 -8.43 -8.26
CA CYS A 39 2.79 -7.74 -6.96
C CYS A 39 1.56 -6.83 -6.84
N SER A 40 1.21 -6.10 -7.89
CA SER A 40 0.05 -5.21 -7.89
C SER A 40 -1.26 -5.99 -7.73
N VAL A 41 -1.42 -7.10 -8.46
CA VAL A 41 -2.60 -7.97 -8.35
C VAL A 41 -2.71 -8.57 -6.96
N ALA A 42 -1.61 -9.11 -6.43
CA ALA A 42 -1.58 -9.69 -5.08
C ALA A 42 -1.90 -8.62 -4.02
N GLY A 43 -1.37 -7.42 -4.19
CA GLY A 43 -1.61 -6.31 -3.28
C GLY A 43 -3.06 -5.86 -3.28
N ILE A 44 -3.68 -5.75 -4.45
CA ILE A 44 -5.11 -5.42 -4.56
C ILE A 44 -5.96 -6.48 -3.86
N ALA A 45 -5.64 -7.76 -4.04
CA ALA A 45 -6.35 -8.85 -3.37
C ALA A 45 -6.20 -8.77 -1.85
N LEU A 46 -5.00 -8.46 -1.35
CA LEU A 46 -4.74 -8.27 0.07
C LEU A 46 -5.48 -7.06 0.64
N VAL A 47 -5.49 -5.95 -0.08
CA VAL A 47 -6.23 -4.74 0.32
C VAL A 47 -7.70 -5.04 0.47
N LYS A 48 -8.28 -5.76 -0.48
CA LYS A 48 -9.69 -6.14 -0.44
C LYS A 48 -9.97 -7.00 0.79
N ARG A 49 -9.14 -8.00 1.05
CA ARG A 49 -9.29 -8.91 2.20
C ARG A 49 -9.17 -8.17 3.53
N GLU A 50 -8.10 -7.37 3.69
CA GLU A 50 -7.85 -6.62 4.92
C GLU A 50 -8.89 -5.52 5.14
N GLY A 51 -9.32 -4.87 4.06
CA GLY A 51 -10.36 -3.83 4.12
C GLY A 51 -11.70 -4.38 4.58
N LEU A 52 -12.09 -5.55 4.09
CA LEU A 52 -13.33 -6.22 4.54
C LEU A 52 -13.24 -6.60 6.02
N GLY A 53 -12.08 -7.10 6.47
CA GLY A 53 -11.86 -7.42 7.88
C GLY A 53 -11.99 -6.20 8.78
N ALA A 54 -11.37 -5.08 8.39
CA ALA A 54 -11.46 -3.82 9.13
C ALA A 54 -12.90 -3.30 9.18
N TRP A 55 -13.62 -3.37 8.08
CA TRP A 55 -15.02 -2.98 8.01
C TRP A 55 -15.88 -3.80 8.96
N GLN A 56 -15.74 -5.12 8.95
CA GLN A 56 -16.50 -6.01 9.82
C GLN A 56 -16.23 -5.74 11.29
N ARG A 57 -14.97 -5.50 11.66
CA ARG A 57 -14.59 -5.16 13.04
C ARG A 57 -15.19 -3.82 13.46
N ALA A 58 -15.18 -2.83 12.58
CA ALA A 58 -15.77 -1.52 12.87
C ALA A 58 -17.28 -1.63 13.08
N GLN A 59 -17.97 -2.39 12.25
CA GLN A 59 -19.40 -2.62 12.39
C GLN A 59 -19.76 -3.31 13.72
N ALA A 60 -18.97 -4.34 14.09
CA ALA A 60 -19.19 -5.05 15.35
C ALA A 60 -19.02 -4.13 16.56
N ARG A 61 -18.03 -3.24 16.54
CA ARG A 61 -17.81 -2.28 17.62
C ARG A 61 -18.91 -1.24 17.71
N LEU A 62 -19.38 -0.74 16.56
CA LEU A 62 -20.50 0.20 16.54
C LEU A 62 -21.77 -0.41 17.09
N GLN A 63 -22.05 -1.67 16.77
CA GLN A 63 -23.21 -2.39 17.31
C GLN A 63 -23.11 -2.62 18.82
N ALA A 64 -21.89 -2.75 19.33
CA ALA A 64 -21.65 -2.87 20.77
C ALA A 64 -21.63 -1.53 21.50
N GLY A 65 -21.84 -0.41 20.79
CA GLY A 65 -21.82 0.93 21.36
C GLY A 65 -20.43 1.49 21.59
N GLU A 66 -19.40 0.86 21.02
CA GLU A 66 -18.01 1.28 21.14
C GLU A 66 -17.59 2.15 19.97
N MET A 67 -16.61 3.05 20.22
CA MET A 67 -16.00 3.85 19.16
C MET A 67 -14.93 3.02 18.44
N PRO A 68 -15.06 2.76 17.11
CA PRO A 68 -14.12 1.93 16.38
C PRO A 68 -12.89 2.72 15.92
N ALA A 69 -12.24 3.46 16.80
CA ALA A 69 -11.13 4.35 16.43
C ALA A 69 -9.94 3.59 15.82
N ALA A 70 -9.55 2.47 16.45
CA ALA A 70 -8.44 1.65 15.96
C ALA A 70 -8.76 1.00 14.61
N ASP A 71 -10.00 0.55 14.42
CA ASP A 71 -10.43 -0.07 13.17
C ASP A 71 -10.54 0.96 12.04
N LEU A 72 -10.98 2.19 12.34
CA LEU A 72 -10.99 3.27 11.37
C LEU A 72 -9.58 3.64 10.93
N LEU A 73 -8.63 3.70 11.88
CA LEU A 73 -7.24 3.98 11.56
C LEU A 73 -6.63 2.87 10.71
N ASN A 74 -6.88 1.59 11.05
CA ASN A 74 -6.45 0.45 10.24
C ASN A 74 -7.04 0.52 8.82
N GLY A 75 -8.31 0.85 8.70
CA GLY A 75 -8.98 1.03 7.41
C GLY A 75 -8.34 2.12 6.58
N LEU A 76 -7.98 3.24 7.20
CA LEU A 76 -7.30 4.34 6.52
C LEU A 76 -5.91 3.91 6.02
N LEU A 77 -5.13 3.21 6.85
CA LEU A 77 -3.81 2.71 6.45
C LEU A 77 -3.92 1.69 5.32
N ILE A 78 -4.93 0.83 5.33
CA ILE A 78 -5.20 -0.12 4.25
C ILE A 78 -5.56 0.62 2.96
N LEU A 79 -6.36 1.68 3.06
CA LEU A 79 -6.71 2.51 1.91
C LEU A 79 -5.46 3.19 1.31
N VAL A 80 -4.58 3.73 2.17
CA VAL A 80 -3.30 4.32 1.72
C VAL A 80 -2.45 3.26 1.03
N ALA A 81 -2.36 2.06 1.59
CA ALA A 81 -1.65 0.94 0.97
C ALA A 81 -2.23 0.62 -0.41
N GLY A 82 -3.55 0.60 -0.54
CA GLY A 82 -4.22 0.36 -1.82
C GLY A 82 -3.90 1.41 -2.86
N VAL A 83 -3.89 2.67 -2.48
CA VAL A 83 -3.52 3.78 -3.38
C VAL A 83 -2.07 3.64 -3.82
N LEU A 84 -1.16 3.31 -2.89
CA LEU A 84 0.25 3.11 -3.22
C LEU A 84 0.44 1.94 -4.20
N MET A 85 -0.31 0.87 -4.03
CA MET A 85 -0.20 -0.30 -4.90
C MET A 85 -0.94 -0.14 -6.23
N ALA A 86 -1.92 0.74 -6.31
CA ALA A 86 -2.62 1.06 -7.55
C ALA A 86 -1.70 1.77 -8.55
N VAL A 87 -0.71 2.52 -8.06
CA VAL A 87 0.34 3.10 -8.90
C VAL A 87 1.46 2.08 -9.00
N PRO A 88 1.67 1.43 -10.17
CA PRO A 88 2.66 0.37 -10.29
C PRO A 88 4.08 0.91 -10.08
N GLY A 89 4.80 0.32 -9.14
CA GLY A 89 6.17 0.68 -8.84
C GLY A 89 6.72 -0.23 -7.75
N PHE A 90 8.01 -0.61 -7.84
CA PHE A 90 8.60 -1.54 -6.88
C PHE A 90 8.65 -0.97 -5.47
N VAL A 91 9.01 0.31 -5.36
CA VAL A 91 9.13 0.97 -4.05
C VAL A 91 7.76 1.19 -3.43
N THR A 92 6.78 1.70 -4.20
CA THR A 92 5.42 1.90 -3.71
C THR A 92 4.74 0.59 -3.36
N ASP A 93 4.96 -0.47 -4.14
CA ASP A 93 4.43 -1.81 -3.84
C ASP A 93 5.02 -2.35 -2.53
N ALA A 94 6.32 -2.19 -2.32
CA ALA A 94 6.97 -2.61 -1.09
C ALA A 94 6.40 -1.86 0.13
N LEU A 95 6.23 -0.55 0.02
CA LEU A 95 5.64 0.27 1.08
C LEU A 95 4.19 -0.14 1.35
N GLY A 96 3.41 -0.38 0.29
CA GLY A 96 2.03 -0.83 0.42
C GLY A 96 1.92 -2.18 1.12
N LEU A 97 2.78 -3.13 0.74
CA LEU A 97 2.82 -4.44 1.38
C LEU A 97 3.17 -4.34 2.86
N LEU A 98 4.14 -3.50 3.22
CA LEU A 98 4.50 -3.27 4.63
C LEU A 98 3.33 -2.73 5.43
N LEU A 99 2.57 -1.79 4.87
CA LEU A 99 1.39 -1.24 5.55
C LEU A 99 0.25 -2.24 5.70
N LEU A 100 0.20 -3.26 4.84
CA LEU A 100 -0.82 -4.30 4.93
C LEU A 100 -0.54 -5.31 6.04
N ILE A 101 0.69 -5.41 6.52
CA ILE A 101 1.06 -6.32 7.61
C ILE A 101 0.57 -5.74 8.94
N PRO A 102 -0.33 -6.43 9.68
CA PRO A 102 -0.89 -5.89 10.90
C PRO A 102 0.11 -5.39 11.95
N PRO A 103 1.23 -6.10 12.25
CA PRO A 103 2.21 -5.58 13.19
C PRO A 103 2.83 -4.25 12.78
N ILE A 104 3.05 -4.05 11.47
CA ILE A 104 3.61 -2.79 10.95
C ILE A 104 2.59 -1.66 11.10
N ARG A 105 1.31 -1.91 10.82
CA ARG A 105 0.25 -0.93 11.03
C ARG A 105 0.16 -0.50 12.50
N ALA A 106 0.30 -1.44 13.41
CA ALA A 106 0.29 -1.17 14.84
C ALA A 106 1.44 -0.24 15.27
N LEU A 107 2.62 -0.39 14.64
CA LEU A 107 3.77 0.49 14.90
C LEU A 107 3.55 1.90 14.36
N VAL A 108 2.94 2.04 13.19
CA VAL A 108 2.63 3.34 12.58
C VAL A 108 1.52 4.05 13.34
N ALA A 109 0.53 3.31 13.76
CA ALA A 109 -0.59 3.84 14.53
C ALA A 109 -0.22 4.06 15.99
#